data_6565444222731aa0c2b765bc4de89952
#
_entry.id   6565444222731aa0c2b765bc4de89952
#
_cell.length_a   1.000
_cell.length_b   1.000
_cell.length_c   1.000
_cell.angle_alpha   90.00
_cell.angle_beta   90.00
_cell.angle_gamma   90.00
#
_symmetry.space_group_name_H-M   'P 1'
#
loop_
_entity.id
_entity.type
_entity.pdbx_description
1 polymer ?
#
loop_
_entity_poly.entity_id
_entity_poly.type
_entity_poly.pdbx_seq_one_letter_code
_entity_poly.pdbx_strand_id
1 'polypeptide(L)'
;MNSRRNRRLVLLAVLLVVLGLVAWRPNSVLGLLTRPFGVSLDVSGGDAASVVVPDGFEVSIYASGLRAPRLMDVGPDGTLFVAERDGGRVVALPDKDGNGQADVSIPVADGLNKPNSVSVYSGTVIVGEQGQISQHRLGEDYKSTERTVLVPNLPSEGFHSSKTALVGSDGRLYVAMGSACNVCDESDERRAAVSVYGLNGSGGEVFARGLRNAVGLDLNPWTGEVWASNNGRDLMGDDVPPETVYALKAGGDYGWPRCHAGDIPDPDFGQGANACEGVEAPVVEMQAHMAPLGIAFYKGGNFPAPYNDSLYVALHGSWNRSEKVGYKVMRVPLKDGRVAGEAVDFATGFLGAEDVITGRPAGVAVGTDGSLFISDDKAGFIYRVSWRGR
;
A
#
# COMPACT_ATOMS: atom_id res chain seq x y z
N MET A 1 -19.71 -64.68 5.22
CA MET A 1 -18.22 -64.72 5.37
C MET A 1 -17.43 -63.83 4.39
N ASN A 2 -18.07 -62.88 3.68
CA ASN A 2 -17.38 -62.07 2.62
C ASN A 2 -17.15 -60.60 2.96
N SER A 3 -17.65 -60.07 4.08
CA SER A 3 -17.54 -58.60 4.38
C SER A 3 -16.17 -58.16 4.91
N ARG A 4 -15.47 -59.01 5.66
CA ARG A 4 -14.17 -58.67 6.24
C ARG A 4 -13.01 -58.73 5.23
N ARG A 5 -13.14 -59.53 4.18
CA ARG A 5 -12.10 -59.69 3.16
C ARG A 5 -12.09 -58.48 2.19
N ASN A 6 -13.25 -57.92 1.88
CA ASN A 6 -13.37 -56.74 1.01
C ASN A 6 -12.90 -55.46 1.70
N ARG A 7 -13.11 -55.31 3.01
CA ARG A 7 -12.58 -54.15 3.77
C ARG A 7 -11.05 -54.12 3.87
N ARG A 8 -10.40 -55.29 3.95
CA ARG A 8 -8.93 -55.37 3.94
C ARG A 8 -8.33 -55.05 2.57
N LEU A 9 -8.98 -55.44 1.48
CA LEU A 9 -8.55 -55.13 0.12
C LEU A 9 -8.71 -53.64 -0.21
N VAL A 10 -9.77 -52.99 0.25
CA VAL A 10 -9.96 -51.54 0.08
C VAL A 10 -8.94 -50.75 0.89
N LEU A 11 -8.63 -51.15 2.13
CA LEU A 11 -7.60 -50.51 2.95
C LEU A 11 -6.20 -50.66 2.37
N LEU A 12 -5.87 -51.84 1.77
CA LEU A 12 -4.57 -52.03 1.09
C LEU A 12 -4.49 -51.20 -0.20
N ALA A 13 -5.56 -51.06 -0.95
CA ALA A 13 -5.58 -50.24 -2.17
C ALA A 13 -5.44 -48.76 -1.85
N VAL A 14 -6.08 -48.24 -0.78
CA VAL A 14 -5.94 -46.87 -0.32
C VAL A 14 -4.51 -46.59 0.20
N LEU A 15 -3.91 -47.56 0.91
CA LEU A 15 -2.52 -47.43 1.41
C LEU A 15 -1.51 -47.40 0.25
N LEU A 16 -1.73 -48.20 -0.80
CA LEU A 16 -0.85 -48.21 -1.98
C LEU A 16 -1.00 -46.95 -2.84
N VAL A 17 -2.21 -46.37 -2.92
CA VAL A 17 -2.42 -45.07 -3.60
C VAL A 17 -1.77 -43.92 -2.84
N VAL A 18 -1.84 -43.94 -1.51
CA VAL A 18 -1.18 -42.92 -0.66
C VAL A 18 0.36 -43.08 -0.75
N LEU A 19 0.89 -44.28 -0.71
CA LEU A 19 2.32 -44.55 -0.88
C LEU A 19 2.81 -44.21 -2.30
N GLY A 20 2.00 -44.44 -3.33
CA GLY A 20 2.30 -44.11 -4.72
C GLY A 20 2.33 -42.59 -4.96
N LEU A 21 1.44 -41.84 -4.32
CA LEU A 21 1.42 -40.37 -4.37
C LEU A 21 2.61 -39.74 -3.64
N VAL A 22 3.06 -40.37 -2.55
CA VAL A 22 4.26 -39.93 -1.81
C VAL A 22 5.56 -40.23 -2.58
N ALA A 23 5.61 -41.32 -3.33
CA ALA A 23 6.79 -41.67 -4.13
C ALA A 23 6.94 -40.87 -5.43
N TRP A 24 5.84 -40.23 -5.92
CA TRP A 24 5.88 -39.47 -7.19
C TRP A 24 6.14 -37.96 -6.99
N ARG A 25 6.13 -37.48 -5.75
CA ARG A 25 6.53 -36.09 -5.40
C ARG A 25 7.32 -36.05 -4.08
N PRO A 26 8.59 -36.49 -4.07
CA PRO A 26 9.35 -36.55 -2.80
C PRO A 26 9.67 -35.21 -2.14
N ASN A 27 9.53 -34.09 -2.86
CA ASN A 27 9.93 -32.77 -2.35
C ASN A 27 8.80 -31.91 -1.76
N SER A 28 7.52 -32.35 -1.87
CA SER A 28 6.40 -31.50 -1.43
C SER A 28 5.79 -31.85 -0.07
N VAL A 29 6.04 -33.05 0.46
CA VAL A 29 5.38 -33.51 1.69
C VAL A 29 6.35 -33.62 2.88
N LEU A 30 7.64 -33.90 2.65
CA LEU A 30 8.63 -33.98 3.72
C LEU A 30 9.05 -32.59 4.27
N GLY A 31 8.89 -31.53 3.47
CA GLY A 31 9.15 -30.16 3.89
C GLY A 31 8.15 -29.57 4.87
N LEU A 32 6.94 -30.19 4.99
CA LEU A 32 5.90 -29.68 5.90
C LEU A 32 6.03 -30.16 7.34
N LEU A 33 6.84 -31.17 7.62
CA LEU A 33 6.88 -31.83 8.95
C LEU A 33 8.11 -31.49 9.79
N THR A 34 9.06 -30.67 9.30
CA THR A 34 10.31 -30.39 10.03
C THR A 34 10.70 -28.93 10.11
N ARG A 35 9.75 -27.97 9.95
CA ARG A 35 10.08 -26.55 10.08
C ARG A 35 9.76 -26.06 11.49
N PRO A 36 10.77 -25.69 12.29
CA PRO A 36 10.53 -24.86 13.46
C PRO A 36 10.13 -23.46 12.98
N PHE A 37 9.03 -22.96 13.48
CA PHE A 37 8.48 -21.62 13.37
C PHE A 37 9.34 -20.59 12.61
N GLY A 38 9.17 -20.53 11.31
CA GLY A 38 9.68 -19.54 10.38
C GLY A 38 9.19 -19.92 8.99
N VAL A 39 8.27 -19.16 8.39
CA VAL A 39 7.89 -19.36 7.01
C VAL A 39 9.09 -18.90 6.17
N SER A 40 9.92 -19.85 5.68
CA SER A 40 10.92 -19.50 4.68
C SER A 40 10.19 -19.03 3.43
N LEU A 41 10.49 -17.83 2.95
CA LEU A 41 10.00 -17.33 1.67
C LEU A 41 10.60 -18.20 0.57
N ASP A 42 9.74 -18.86 -0.22
CA ASP A 42 10.17 -19.58 -1.40
C ASP A 42 10.27 -18.55 -2.55
N VAL A 43 11.49 -18.06 -2.76
CA VAL A 43 11.81 -17.00 -3.73
C VAL A 43 11.79 -17.51 -5.18
N SER A 44 11.41 -18.77 -5.40
CA SER A 44 11.55 -19.46 -6.70
C SER A 44 10.35 -19.28 -7.67
N GLY A 45 9.42 -18.35 -7.43
CA GLY A 45 8.14 -18.41 -8.16
C GLY A 45 7.57 -17.16 -8.77
N GLY A 46 8.26 -16.02 -8.76
CA GLY A 46 7.71 -14.80 -9.33
C GLY A 46 8.64 -14.19 -10.37
N ASP A 47 8.07 -13.82 -11.50
CA ASP A 47 8.80 -13.27 -12.63
C ASP A 47 8.96 -11.74 -12.45
N ALA A 48 9.96 -11.30 -11.68
CA ALA A 48 10.35 -9.88 -11.62
C ALA A 48 10.74 -9.35 -13.02
N ALA A 49 10.94 -10.22 -14.00
CA ALA A 49 11.28 -9.89 -15.36
C ALA A 49 10.17 -9.13 -16.12
N SER A 50 8.94 -9.15 -15.62
CA SER A 50 7.85 -8.37 -16.20
C SER A 50 7.88 -6.89 -15.82
N VAL A 51 8.57 -6.53 -14.72
CA VAL A 51 8.67 -5.14 -14.26
C VAL A 51 9.82 -4.45 -14.99
N VAL A 52 9.49 -3.35 -15.66
CA VAL A 52 10.44 -2.54 -16.45
C VAL A 52 10.71 -1.22 -15.75
N VAL A 53 11.98 -0.90 -15.57
CA VAL A 53 12.48 0.35 -14.98
C VAL A 53 13.48 1.04 -15.93
N PRO A 54 13.82 2.33 -15.74
CA PRO A 54 14.79 3.03 -16.58
C PRO A 54 16.17 2.37 -16.58
N ASP A 55 16.95 2.63 -17.64
CA ASP A 55 18.32 2.13 -17.79
C ASP A 55 19.20 2.47 -16.58
N GLY A 56 19.99 1.51 -16.13
CA GLY A 56 20.87 1.61 -14.96
C GLY A 56 20.23 1.22 -13.65
N PHE A 57 18.90 1.06 -13.62
CA PHE A 57 18.19 0.45 -12.50
C PHE A 57 18.07 -1.07 -12.68
N GLU A 58 17.91 -1.75 -11.57
CA GLU A 58 17.62 -3.17 -11.51
C GLU A 58 16.39 -3.41 -10.64
N VAL A 59 15.59 -4.40 -11.03
CA VAL A 59 14.46 -4.91 -10.24
C VAL A 59 14.77 -6.32 -9.77
N SER A 60 14.55 -6.57 -8.50
CA SER A 60 14.58 -7.91 -7.91
C SER A 60 13.34 -8.15 -7.06
N ILE A 61 13.03 -9.42 -6.78
CA ILE A 61 12.01 -9.78 -5.80
C ILE A 61 12.67 -9.72 -4.43
N TYR A 62 12.19 -8.81 -3.57
CA TYR A 62 12.61 -8.71 -2.18
C TYR A 62 11.90 -9.74 -1.30
N ALA A 63 10.60 -9.93 -1.51
CA ALA A 63 9.78 -10.90 -0.79
C ALA A 63 8.62 -11.39 -1.67
N SER A 64 8.18 -12.64 -1.43
CA SER A 64 7.08 -13.27 -2.15
C SER A 64 6.14 -14.03 -1.22
N GLY A 65 4.98 -14.47 -1.75
CA GLY A 65 4.01 -15.27 -1.00
C GLY A 65 3.25 -14.49 0.06
N LEU A 66 3.24 -13.16 -0.04
CA LEU A 66 2.47 -12.27 0.82
C LEU A 66 0.98 -12.26 0.41
N ARG A 67 0.11 -11.96 1.38
CA ARG A 67 -1.34 -11.98 1.16
C ARG A 67 -1.91 -10.58 1.02
N ALA A 68 -1.96 -10.08 -0.23
CA ALA A 68 -2.35 -8.72 -0.57
C ALA A 68 -1.54 -7.67 0.23
N PRO A 69 -0.20 -7.58 0.00
CA PRO A 69 0.64 -6.57 0.67
C PRO A 69 0.21 -5.17 0.24
N ARG A 70 0.05 -4.29 1.23
CA ARG A 70 -0.44 -2.93 1.03
C ARG A 70 0.68 -1.92 1.34
N LEU A 71 0.37 -0.87 2.11
CA LEU A 71 1.35 0.15 2.43
C LEU A 71 2.42 -0.40 3.38
N MET A 72 3.60 0.14 3.25
CA MET A 72 4.83 -0.30 3.90
C MET A 72 5.54 0.86 4.56
N ASP A 73 6.36 0.58 5.55
CA ASP A 73 7.30 1.52 6.14
C ASP A 73 8.60 0.81 6.53
N VAL A 74 9.69 1.55 6.63
CA VAL A 74 11.03 1.02 6.89
C VAL A 74 11.50 1.41 8.29
N GLY A 75 11.87 0.43 9.07
CA GLY A 75 12.47 0.63 10.38
C GLY A 75 13.89 1.24 10.31
N PRO A 76 14.38 1.78 11.42
CA PRO A 76 15.70 2.43 11.47
C PRO A 76 16.87 1.47 11.21
N ASP A 77 16.65 0.17 11.35
CA ASP A 77 17.61 -0.91 11.05
C ASP A 77 17.50 -1.42 9.60
N GLY A 78 16.66 -0.79 8.77
CA GLY A 78 16.42 -1.19 7.38
C GLY A 78 15.36 -2.28 7.19
N THR A 79 14.79 -2.82 8.27
CA THR A 79 13.72 -3.83 8.18
C THR A 79 12.46 -3.21 7.57
N LEU A 80 11.92 -3.86 6.53
CA LEU A 80 10.66 -3.46 5.90
C LEU A 80 9.47 -4.05 6.66
N PHE A 81 8.51 -3.21 7.06
CA PHE A 81 7.25 -3.61 7.66
C PHE A 81 6.12 -3.47 6.63
N VAL A 82 5.28 -4.49 6.52
CA VAL A 82 4.25 -4.58 5.47
C VAL A 82 2.91 -4.96 6.07
N ALA A 83 1.86 -4.21 5.71
CA ALA A 83 0.48 -4.60 6.00
C ALA A 83 0.03 -5.65 4.97
N GLU A 84 -0.31 -6.86 5.42
CA GLU A 84 -0.95 -7.90 4.60
C GLU A 84 -2.47 -7.87 4.81
N ARG A 85 -3.18 -7.19 3.91
CA ARG A 85 -4.62 -6.93 4.05
C ARG A 85 -5.45 -8.19 4.17
N ASP A 86 -5.26 -9.14 3.25
CA ASP A 86 -5.99 -10.40 3.22
C ASP A 86 -5.35 -11.45 4.13
N GLY A 87 -4.12 -11.18 4.60
CA GLY A 87 -3.45 -11.91 5.66
C GLY A 87 -3.99 -11.59 7.05
N GLY A 88 -4.61 -10.41 7.22
CA GLY A 88 -5.04 -9.93 8.53
C GLY A 88 -3.88 -9.75 9.50
N ARG A 89 -2.71 -9.33 9.01
CA ARG A 89 -1.48 -9.22 9.80
C ARG A 89 -0.54 -8.13 9.29
N VAL A 90 0.43 -7.79 10.11
CA VAL A 90 1.62 -7.05 9.72
C VAL A 90 2.81 -7.99 9.80
N VAL A 91 3.70 -7.93 8.84
CA VAL A 91 4.97 -8.69 8.82
C VAL A 91 6.17 -7.77 8.80
N ALA A 92 7.26 -8.21 9.45
CA ALA A 92 8.59 -7.64 9.33
C ALA A 92 9.41 -8.51 8.37
N LEU A 93 10.14 -7.88 7.47
CA LEU A 93 10.94 -8.48 6.42
C LEU A 93 12.39 -7.96 6.54
N PRO A 94 13.20 -8.50 7.47
CA PRO A 94 14.61 -8.12 7.58
C PRO A 94 15.43 -8.70 6.44
N ASP A 95 16.47 -7.96 6.04
CA ASP A 95 17.56 -8.38 5.15
C ASP A 95 18.89 -8.17 5.92
N LYS A 96 19.26 -9.14 6.76
CA LYS A 96 20.40 -9.01 7.69
C LYS A 96 21.75 -9.27 7.02
N ASP A 97 21.75 -10.07 5.95
CA ASP A 97 22.96 -10.35 5.19
C ASP A 97 23.23 -9.33 4.06
N GLY A 98 22.28 -8.40 3.83
CA GLY A 98 22.41 -7.30 2.88
C GLY A 98 22.39 -7.75 1.41
N ASN A 99 21.79 -8.93 1.12
CA ASN A 99 21.78 -9.47 -0.24
C ASN A 99 20.66 -8.86 -1.13
N GLY A 100 19.79 -8.02 -0.55
CA GLY A 100 18.68 -7.37 -1.23
C GLY A 100 17.42 -8.22 -1.32
N GLN A 101 17.32 -9.25 -0.49
CA GLN A 101 16.15 -10.10 -0.32
C GLN A 101 15.85 -10.27 1.17
N ALA A 102 14.59 -10.37 1.52
CA ALA A 102 14.20 -10.64 2.91
C ALA A 102 14.63 -12.06 3.33
N ASP A 103 15.38 -12.19 4.43
CA ASP A 103 15.79 -13.48 4.98
C ASP A 103 14.60 -14.33 5.43
N VAL A 104 13.58 -13.66 5.98
CA VAL A 104 12.43 -14.29 6.62
C VAL A 104 11.24 -13.33 6.67
N SER A 105 10.03 -13.87 6.69
CA SER A 105 8.80 -13.11 7.03
C SER A 105 8.41 -13.40 8.48
N ILE A 106 8.48 -12.38 9.33
CA ILE A 106 8.18 -12.47 10.75
C ILE A 106 6.81 -11.81 11.01
N PRO A 107 5.79 -12.55 11.46
CA PRO A 107 4.54 -11.93 11.91
C PRO A 107 4.79 -11.00 13.09
N VAL A 108 4.54 -9.70 12.91
CA VAL A 108 4.58 -8.68 13.98
C VAL A 108 3.31 -8.75 14.80
N ALA A 109 2.16 -8.78 14.14
CA ALA A 109 0.84 -8.84 14.74
C ALA A 109 -0.12 -9.58 13.80
N ASP A 110 -0.95 -10.45 14.36
CA ASP A 110 -1.97 -11.24 13.67
C ASP A 110 -3.39 -10.89 14.17
N GLY A 111 -4.42 -11.35 13.45
CA GLY A 111 -5.82 -11.15 13.80
C GLY A 111 -6.28 -9.70 13.65
N LEU A 112 -5.64 -8.96 12.75
CA LEU A 112 -5.99 -7.58 12.43
C LEU A 112 -7.14 -7.54 11.40
N ASN A 113 -8.00 -6.53 11.50
CA ASN A 113 -9.11 -6.37 10.58
C ASN A 113 -8.68 -5.61 9.31
N LYS A 114 -8.31 -6.34 8.25
CA LYS A 114 -7.91 -5.80 6.95
C LYS A 114 -6.93 -4.63 7.08
N PRO A 115 -5.74 -4.84 7.66
CA PRO A 115 -4.74 -3.79 7.80
C PRO A 115 -4.35 -3.24 6.43
N ASN A 116 -4.22 -1.92 6.32
CA ASN A 116 -3.89 -1.26 5.07
C ASN A 116 -2.56 -0.51 5.12
N SER A 117 -2.21 0.03 6.27
CA SER A 117 -0.98 0.82 6.44
C SER A 117 -0.22 0.44 7.69
N VAL A 118 1.07 0.68 7.63
CA VAL A 118 1.98 0.65 8.76
C VAL A 118 2.75 1.97 8.82
N SER A 119 3.09 2.43 10.02
CA SER A 119 4.00 3.54 10.28
C SER A 119 4.89 3.16 11.46
N VAL A 120 6.20 3.14 11.22
CA VAL A 120 7.20 2.79 12.25
C VAL A 120 7.58 4.04 13.03
N TYR A 121 7.40 4.00 14.34
CA TYR A 121 7.70 5.13 15.18
C TYR A 121 8.20 4.71 16.57
N SER A 122 9.39 5.13 16.93
CA SER A 122 9.95 4.98 18.30
C SER A 122 9.82 3.57 18.89
N GLY A 123 10.22 2.54 18.13
CA GLY A 123 10.15 1.13 18.57
C GLY A 123 8.73 0.54 18.58
N THR A 124 7.81 1.17 17.89
CA THR A 124 6.44 0.68 17.68
C THR A 124 6.05 0.67 16.21
N VAL A 125 5.06 -0.13 15.87
CA VAL A 125 4.37 -0.11 14.59
C VAL A 125 2.94 0.34 14.81
N ILE A 126 2.54 1.42 14.15
CA ILE A 126 1.17 1.93 14.14
C ILE A 126 0.48 1.39 12.89
N VAL A 127 -0.69 0.77 13.06
CA VAL A 127 -1.40 0.05 12.00
C VAL A 127 -2.76 0.67 11.77
N GLY A 128 -3.04 1.01 10.48
CA GLY A 128 -4.36 1.40 10.03
C GLY A 128 -5.20 0.16 9.69
N GLU A 129 -6.13 -0.20 10.57
CA GLU A 129 -7.11 -1.27 10.38
C GLU A 129 -8.45 -0.71 9.90
N GLN A 130 -9.35 -1.53 9.38
CA GLN A 130 -10.62 -1.07 8.81
C GLN A 130 -11.49 -0.27 9.79
N GLY A 131 -11.48 -0.58 11.09
CA GLY A 131 -12.33 0.05 12.11
C GLY A 131 -11.59 0.77 13.22
N GLN A 132 -10.26 0.83 13.16
CA GLN A 132 -9.45 1.40 14.24
C GLN A 132 -8.01 1.69 13.80
N ILE A 133 -7.29 2.45 14.63
CA ILE A 133 -5.83 2.52 14.58
C ILE A 133 -5.27 1.83 15.80
N SER A 134 -4.37 0.89 15.61
CA SER A 134 -3.69 0.18 16.69
C SER A 134 -2.18 0.43 16.68
N GLN A 135 -1.57 0.39 17.84
CA GLN A 135 -0.13 0.49 18.05
C GLN A 135 0.38 -0.83 18.62
N HIS A 136 1.51 -1.29 18.13
CA HIS A 136 2.17 -2.51 18.55
C HIS A 136 3.61 -2.19 18.94
N ARG A 137 3.97 -2.42 20.20
CA ARG A 137 5.34 -2.29 20.69
C ARG A 137 6.16 -3.47 20.19
N LEU A 138 7.30 -3.19 19.57
CA LEU A 138 8.17 -4.23 19.04
C LEU A 138 9.11 -4.78 20.12
N GLY A 139 9.25 -6.12 20.14
CA GLY A 139 10.36 -6.81 20.79
C GLY A 139 11.58 -6.86 19.89
N GLU A 140 12.69 -7.41 20.43
CA GLU A 140 13.95 -7.59 19.68
C GLU A 140 13.83 -8.55 18.49
N ASP A 141 12.81 -9.42 18.50
CA ASP A 141 12.46 -10.36 17.43
C ASP A 141 11.41 -9.81 16.46
N TYR A 142 11.15 -8.50 16.48
CA TYR A 142 10.12 -7.78 15.72
C TYR A 142 8.68 -8.13 16.07
N LYS A 143 8.42 -9.07 16.97
CA LYS A 143 7.05 -9.41 17.35
C LYS A 143 6.45 -8.36 18.30
N SER A 144 5.15 -8.20 18.20
CA SER A 144 4.40 -7.33 19.12
C SER A 144 4.42 -7.90 20.53
N THR A 145 4.94 -7.13 21.47
CA THR A 145 4.94 -7.45 22.92
C THR A 145 3.75 -6.82 23.64
N GLU A 146 3.17 -5.77 23.06
CA GLU A 146 2.03 -5.05 23.63
C GLU A 146 1.21 -4.45 22.48
N ARG A 147 -0.13 -4.53 22.56
CA ARG A 147 -1.06 -3.89 21.64
C ARG A 147 -1.91 -2.86 22.37
N THR A 148 -1.98 -1.66 21.81
CA THR A 148 -2.87 -0.58 22.28
C THR A 148 -3.76 -0.13 21.12
N VAL A 149 -5.07 0.00 21.31
CA VAL A 149 -5.95 0.67 20.35
C VAL A 149 -5.89 2.16 20.62
N LEU A 150 -5.32 2.91 19.68
CA LEU A 150 -5.16 4.37 19.79
C LEU A 150 -6.48 5.07 19.45
N VAL A 151 -7.06 4.74 18.28
CA VAL A 151 -8.30 5.36 17.80
C VAL A 151 -9.31 4.26 17.52
N PRO A 152 -10.27 4.00 18.40
CA PRO A 152 -11.32 3.01 18.19
C PRO A 152 -12.49 3.56 17.38
N ASN A 153 -13.38 2.68 16.93
CA ASN A 153 -14.69 3.02 16.37
C ASN A 153 -14.61 3.98 15.18
N LEU A 154 -13.63 3.75 14.28
CA LEU A 154 -13.60 4.43 13.01
C LEU A 154 -14.65 3.85 12.07
N PRO A 155 -15.33 4.68 11.25
CA PRO A 155 -16.30 4.21 10.28
C PRO A 155 -15.71 3.15 9.35
N SER A 156 -16.31 1.96 9.29
CA SER A 156 -15.81 0.79 8.56
C SER A 156 -16.74 0.33 7.43
N GLU A 157 -17.95 0.86 7.38
CA GLU A 157 -18.94 0.54 6.34
C GLU A 157 -18.68 1.34 5.06
N GLY A 158 -19.24 0.89 3.94
CA GLY A 158 -19.18 1.57 2.65
C GLY A 158 -17.96 1.23 1.80
N PHE A 159 -17.72 2.02 0.74
CA PHE A 159 -16.77 1.69 -0.32
C PHE A 159 -15.30 1.78 0.10
N HIS A 160 -14.90 2.89 0.72
CA HIS A 160 -13.50 3.20 1.01
C HIS A 160 -13.22 3.02 2.51
N SER A 161 -13.21 1.76 2.94
CA SER A 161 -13.10 1.41 4.35
C SER A 161 -11.66 1.30 4.88
N SER A 162 -10.65 1.35 4.03
CA SER A 162 -9.23 1.33 4.41
C SER A 162 -8.87 2.57 5.24
N LYS A 163 -7.89 2.42 6.15
CA LYS A 163 -7.33 3.53 6.92
C LYS A 163 -5.84 3.60 6.70
N THR A 164 -5.33 4.82 6.57
CA THR A 164 -3.89 5.07 6.54
C THR A 164 -3.53 5.95 7.73
N ALA A 165 -2.56 5.50 8.51
CA ALA A 165 -2.01 6.21 9.65
C ALA A 165 -0.58 6.64 9.36
N LEU A 166 -0.25 7.91 9.63
CA LEU A 166 1.08 8.49 9.49
C LEU A 166 1.41 9.31 10.73
N VAL A 167 2.59 9.13 11.29
CA VAL A 167 3.10 10.02 12.34
C VAL A 167 3.78 11.22 11.68
N GLY A 168 3.28 12.40 11.97
CA GLY A 168 3.82 13.65 11.48
C GLY A 168 5.12 14.08 12.20
N SER A 169 5.90 14.97 11.58
CA SER A 169 7.09 15.56 12.18
C SER A 169 6.78 16.44 13.42
N ASP A 170 5.54 16.86 13.54
CA ASP A 170 4.98 17.58 14.68
C ASP A 170 4.58 16.67 15.86
N GLY A 171 4.82 15.37 15.75
CA GLY A 171 4.48 14.39 16.77
C GLY A 171 2.98 14.11 16.89
N ARG A 172 2.19 14.36 15.83
CA ARG A 172 0.77 14.04 15.77
C ARG A 172 0.51 12.84 14.84
N LEU A 173 -0.62 12.19 15.03
CA LEU A 173 -1.06 11.05 14.25
C LEU A 173 -2.10 11.50 13.23
N TYR A 174 -1.77 11.45 11.95
CA TYR A 174 -2.65 11.73 10.82
C TYR A 174 -3.32 10.45 10.35
N VAL A 175 -4.65 10.48 10.17
CA VAL A 175 -5.45 9.31 9.77
C VAL A 175 -6.30 9.66 8.57
N ALA A 176 -6.00 9.07 7.41
CA ALA A 176 -6.81 9.19 6.22
C ALA A 176 -7.95 8.17 6.22
N MET A 177 -9.12 8.61 5.80
CA MET A 177 -10.33 7.82 5.70
C MET A 177 -11.15 8.23 4.48
N GLY A 178 -11.42 7.28 3.59
CA GLY A 178 -12.20 7.54 2.39
C GLY A 178 -13.70 7.61 2.64
N SER A 179 -14.44 8.03 1.60
CA SER A 179 -15.89 8.16 1.59
C SER A 179 -16.61 6.81 1.69
N ALA A 180 -17.84 6.83 2.18
CA ALA A 180 -18.70 5.64 2.21
C ALA A 180 -19.24 5.25 0.83
N CYS A 181 -19.18 6.14 -0.14
CA CYS A 181 -19.83 6.03 -1.45
C CYS A 181 -18.96 6.59 -2.57
N ASN A 182 -19.44 6.49 -3.82
CA ASN A 182 -18.81 7.16 -4.96
C ASN A 182 -18.92 8.68 -4.85
N VAL A 183 -20.14 9.17 -4.61
CA VAL A 183 -20.46 10.57 -4.36
C VAL A 183 -21.70 10.65 -3.49
N CYS A 184 -21.64 11.35 -2.36
CA CYS A 184 -22.74 11.56 -1.42
C CYS A 184 -22.34 12.60 -0.37
N ASP A 185 -23.32 13.09 0.39
CA ASP A 185 -23.06 13.77 1.65
C ASP A 185 -22.74 12.73 2.74
N GLU A 186 -21.62 12.89 3.41
CA GLU A 186 -21.20 11.99 4.48
C GLU A 186 -21.90 12.36 5.80
N SER A 187 -22.35 11.36 6.54
CA SER A 187 -22.93 11.55 7.87
C SER A 187 -21.89 11.64 8.99
N ASP A 188 -20.66 11.19 8.73
CA ASP A 188 -19.52 11.24 9.65
C ASP A 188 -18.43 12.11 9.03
N GLU A 189 -18.12 13.23 9.65
CA GLU A 189 -17.16 14.22 9.16
C GLU A 189 -15.72 13.68 9.01
N ARG A 190 -15.40 12.55 9.64
CA ARG A 190 -14.11 11.88 9.51
C ARG A 190 -13.96 11.16 8.18
N ARG A 191 -15.05 10.94 7.42
CA ARG A 191 -15.01 10.34 6.10
C ARG A 191 -14.64 11.38 5.03
N ALA A 192 -14.09 10.91 3.92
CA ALA A 192 -13.56 11.75 2.85
C ALA A 192 -12.62 12.85 3.40
N ALA A 193 -11.78 12.48 4.37
CA ALA A 193 -11.02 13.41 5.17
C ALA A 193 -9.70 12.79 5.67
N VAL A 194 -8.79 13.66 6.08
CA VAL A 194 -7.67 13.32 6.96
C VAL A 194 -7.93 13.97 8.31
N SER A 195 -8.00 13.15 9.34
CA SER A 195 -8.12 13.60 10.73
C SER A 195 -6.77 13.56 11.42
N VAL A 196 -6.59 14.39 12.46
CA VAL A 196 -5.37 14.43 13.26
C VAL A 196 -5.68 14.19 14.73
N TYR A 197 -4.82 13.41 15.38
CA TYR A 197 -4.92 12.99 16.78
C TYR A 197 -3.59 13.22 17.49
N GLY A 198 -3.58 13.25 18.81
CA GLY A 198 -2.37 13.05 19.59
C GLY A 198 -1.83 11.61 19.38
N LEU A 199 -0.53 11.40 19.62
CA LEU A 199 0.07 10.05 19.49
C LEU A 199 -0.56 8.98 20.39
N ASN A 200 -1.24 9.39 21.45
CA ASN A 200 -2.02 8.50 22.32
C ASN A 200 -3.47 8.30 21.85
N GLY A 201 -3.83 8.80 20.66
CA GLY A 201 -5.16 8.73 20.10
C GLY A 201 -6.17 9.76 20.62
N SER A 202 -5.74 10.72 21.46
CA SER A 202 -6.63 11.76 22.00
C SER A 202 -6.87 12.90 21.03
N GLY A 203 -7.94 13.67 21.25
CA GLY A 203 -8.16 14.99 20.65
C GLY A 203 -8.41 15.00 19.15
N GLY A 204 -9.10 14.01 18.60
CA GLY A 204 -9.34 13.89 17.16
C GLY A 204 -10.12 15.07 16.58
N GLU A 205 -9.57 15.67 15.53
CA GLU A 205 -10.20 16.73 14.73
C GLU A 205 -9.97 16.50 13.23
N VAL A 206 -10.86 17.01 12.39
CA VAL A 206 -10.69 16.97 10.92
C VAL A 206 -9.63 17.98 10.54
N PHE A 207 -8.48 17.49 10.04
CA PHE A 207 -7.36 18.32 9.57
C PHE A 207 -7.60 18.84 8.14
N ALA A 208 -8.12 17.96 7.24
CA ALA A 208 -8.39 18.26 5.84
C ALA A 208 -9.62 17.48 5.39
N ARG A 209 -10.54 18.13 4.69
CA ARG A 209 -11.80 17.52 4.22
C ARG A 209 -11.94 17.57 2.71
N GLY A 210 -12.94 16.86 2.16
CA GLY A 210 -13.19 16.88 0.73
C GLY A 210 -12.25 16.03 -0.10
N LEU A 211 -11.60 15.05 0.53
CA LEU A 211 -10.72 14.06 -0.08
C LEU A 211 -11.48 12.74 -0.26
N ARG A 212 -12.07 12.51 -1.44
CA ARG A 212 -12.94 11.35 -1.66
C ARG A 212 -12.36 10.04 -1.15
N ASN A 213 -11.13 9.73 -1.51
CA ASN A 213 -10.42 8.55 -1.04
C ASN A 213 -8.91 8.79 -1.01
N ALA A 214 -8.46 9.50 0.02
CA ALA A 214 -7.04 9.63 0.32
C ALA A 214 -6.51 8.29 0.85
N VAL A 215 -5.52 7.70 0.18
CA VAL A 215 -4.95 6.39 0.55
C VAL A 215 -3.50 6.49 0.97
N GLY A 216 -2.62 7.03 0.12
CA GLY A 216 -1.23 7.26 0.48
C GLY A 216 -1.09 8.54 1.28
N LEU A 217 -0.38 8.48 2.39
CA LEU A 217 0.10 9.66 3.14
C LEU A 217 1.60 9.56 3.26
N ASP A 218 2.29 10.67 3.06
CA ASP A 218 3.72 10.76 3.39
C ASP A 218 4.10 12.20 3.79
N LEU A 219 5.19 12.32 4.53
CA LEU A 219 5.76 13.59 4.97
C LEU A 219 6.75 14.11 3.95
N ASN A 220 6.50 15.31 3.43
CA ASN A 220 7.46 16.02 2.61
C ASN A 220 8.71 16.36 3.44
N PRO A 221 9.87 15.72 3.17
CA PRO A 221 11.05 15.87 4.02
C PRO A 221 11.76 17.21 3.87
N TRP A 222 11.34 18.10 2.97
CA TRP A 222 11.85 19.46 2.80
C TRP A 222 11.01 20.48 3.55
N THR A 223 9.66 20.30 3.55
CA THR A 223 8.73 21.30 4.08
C THR A 223 8.04 20.86 5.38
N GLY A 224 8.02 19.56 5.69
CA GLY A 224 7.29 18.99 6.82
C GLY A 224 5.78 18.89 6.60
N GLU A 225 5.28 19.22 5.41
CA GLU A 225 3.87 19.10 5.04
C GLU A 225 3.48 17.63 4.86
N VAL A 226 2.28 17.27 5.26
CA VAL A 226 1.67 15.97 4.91
C VAL A 226 1.11 16.05 3.50
N TRP A 227 1.53 15.13 2.63
CA TRP A 227 0.94 14.99 1.31
C TRP A 227 0.08 13.74 1.24
N ALA A 228 -0.97 13.80 0.40
CA ALA A 228 -1.92 12.71 0.22
C ALA A 228 -2.18 12.42 -1.26
N SER A 229 -2.12 11.15 -1.67
CA SER A 229 -2.75 10.70 -2.91
C SER A 229 -4.28 10.63 -2.72
N ASN A 230 -5.05 10.96 -3.75
CA ASN A 230 -6.50 10.93 -3.67
C ASN A 230 -7.11 10.38 -4.95
N ASN A 231 -8.00 9.40 -4.81
CA ASN A 231 -8.76 8.81 -5.91
C ASN A 231 -10.02 9.63 -6.17
N GLY A 232 -10.15 10.11 -7.41
CA GLY A 232 -11.29 10.89 -7.89
C GLY A 232 -12.60 10.12 -7.96
N ARG A 233 -13.70 10.80 -8.29
CA ARG A 233 -15.03 10.22 -8.48
C ARG A 233 -15.04 9.29 -9.70
N ASP A 234 -15.67 8.12 -9.56
CA ASP A 234 -15.89 7.19 -10.65
C ASP A 234 -17.11 7.60 -11.50
N LEU A 235 -17.18 7.10 -12.74
CA LEU A 235 -18.35 7.16 -13.62
C LEU A 235 -18.68 8.57 -14.15
N MET A 236 -17.66 9.41 -14.36
CA MET A 236 -17.76 10.70 -15.04
C MET A 236 -17.20 10.66 -16.47
N GLY A 237 -17.00 9.48 -17.05
CA GLY A 237 -16.32 9.25 -18.32
C GLY A 237 -14.86 8.82 -18.13
N ASP A 238 -14.15 8.63 -19.24
CA ASP A 238 -12.79 8.08 -19.21
C ASP A 238 -11.72 9.07 -18.68
N ASP A 239 -11.95 10.38 -18.90
CA ASP A 239 -10.89 11.38 -18.72
C ASP A 239 -11.15 12.36 -17.56
N VAL A 240 -12.24 12.18 -16.80
CA VAL A 240 -12.68 13.11 -15.74
C VAL A 240 -13.17 12.33 -14.52
N PRO A 241 -12.86 12.78 -13.29
CA PRO A 241 -11.84 13.78 -12.94
C PRO A 241 -10.43 13.18 -12.98
N PRO A 242 -9.38 13.99 -13.05
CA PRO A 242 -8.02 13.50 -12.87
C PRO A 242 -7.82 12.93 -11.47
N GLU A 243 -6.88 12.00 -11.35
CA GLU A 243 -6.35 11.57 -10.07
C GLU A 243 -5.37 12.60 -9.53
N THR A 244 -5.27 12.73 -8.22
CA THR A 244 -4.56 13.87 -7.63
C THR A 244 -3.61 13.48 -6.51
N VAL A 245 -2.59 14.33 -6.29
CA VAL A 245 -1.84 14.41 -5.03
C VAL A 245 -1.99 15.84 -4.48
N TYR A 246 -2.26 15.95 -3.20
CA TYR A 246 -2.42 17.21 -2.49
C TYR A 246 -1.35 17.39 -1.42
N ALA A 247 -0.85 18.64 -1.26
CA ALA A 247 -0.20 19.08 -0.05
C ALA A 247 -1.27 19.55 0.94
N LEU A 248 -1.40 18.87 2.07
CA LEU A 248 -2.50 19.10 3.00
C LEU A 248 -2.25 20.30 3.90
N LYS A 249 -3.30 21.10 4.11
CA LYS A 249 -3.33 22.25 5.00
C LYS A 249 -4.34 22.05 6.13
N ALA A 250 -4.05 22.55 7.30
CA ALA A 250 -5.00 22.56 8.40
C ALA A 250 -6.26 23.38 8.02
N GLY A 251 -7.44 22.76 8.13
CA GLY A 251 -8.72 23.34 7.72
C GLY A 251 -8.95 23.37 6.21
N GLY A 252 -8.06 22.80 5.40
CA GLY A 252 -8.17 22.75 3.95
C GLY A 252 -9.40 21.98 3.47
N ASP A 253 -10.02 22.48 2.40
CA ASP A 253 -11.14 21.85 1.69
C ASP A 253 -10.71 21.49 0.28
N TYR A 254 -10.78 20.18 -0.05
CA TYR A 254 -10.34 19.60 -1.32
C TYR A 254 -11.50 19.26 -2.26
N GLY A 255 -12.69 19.72 -1.91
CA GLY A 255 -13.85 19.91 -2.81
C GLY A 255 -14.89 18.80 -2.82
N TRP A 256 -14.51 17.51 -2.70
CA TRP A 256 -15.50 16.45 -2.76
C TRP A 256 -16.57 16.61 -1.64
N PRO A 257 -17.87 16.40 -1.91
CA PRO A 257 -18.47 15.86 -3.15
C PRO A 257 -18.78 16.90 -4.24
N ARG A 258 -18.68 18.20 -3.97
CA ARG A 258 -19.16 19.27 -4.85
C ARG A 258 -18.20 19.69 -5.98
N CYS A 259 -16.92 19.46 -5.78
CA CYS A 259 -15.87 19.88 -6.71
C CYS A 259 -14.73 18.83 -6.74
N HIS A 260 -14.09 18.66 -7.90
CA HIS A 260 -12.97 17.76 -8.12
C HIS A 260 -11.75 18.54 -8.63
N ALA A 261 -10.55 18.13 -8.25
CA ALA A 261 -9.27 18.68 -8.70
C ALA A 261 -9.16 20.21 -8.61
N GLY A 262 -9.96 20.85 -7.73
CA GLY A 262 -9.91 22.29 -7.48
C GLY A 262 -10.85 23.13 -8.35
N ASP A 263 -11.24 22.67 -9.54
CA ASP A 263 -11.97 23.50 -10.50
C ASP A 263 -13.06 22.78 -11.31
N ILE A 264 -13.27 21.47 -11.14
CA ILE A 264 -14.27 20.69 -11.87
C ILE A 264 -15.51 20.51 -11.02
N PRO A 265 -16.63 21.23 -11.28
CA PRO A 265 -17.88 21.04 -10.55
C PRO A 265 -18.43 19.62 -10.74
N ASP A 266 -18.88 19.02 -9.65
CA ASP A 266 -19.58 17.74 -9.71
C ASP A 266 -20.95 17.88 -10.40
N PRO A 267 -21.33 16.99 -11.34
CA PRO A 267 -22.58 17.11 -12.07
C PRO A 267 -23.84 17.01 -11.19
N ASP A 268 -23.76 16.28 -10.06
CA ASP A 268 -24.90 16.06 -9.17
C ASP A 268 -24.87 16.95 -7.93
N PHE A 269 -23.67 17.21 -7.38
CA PHE A 269 -23.45 17.95 -6.12
C PHE A 269 -22.87 19.35 -6.32
N GLY A 270 -22.29 19.64 -7.48
CA GLY A 270 -21.65 20.92 -7.82
C GLY A 270 -22.58 21.92 -8.49
N GLN A 271 -23.85 21.98 -8.06
CA GLN A 271 -24.86 22.88 -8.65
C GLN A 271 -24.60 24.34 -8.21
N GLY A 272 -24.44 25.25 -9.19
CA GLY A 272 -24.22 26.65 -8.97
C GLY A 272 -22.85 27.19 -9.31
N ALA A 273 -22.73 28.52 -9.43
CA ALA A 273 -21.52 29.18 -9.92
C ALA A 273 -20.28 29.04 -9.00
N ASN A 274 -20.50 28.67 -7.74
CA ASN A 274 -19.47 28.68 -6.69
C ASN A 274 -19.12 27.28 -6.17
N ALA A 275 -19.40 26.23 -6.92
CA ALA A 275 -19.16 24.86 -6.47
C ALA A 275 -17.71 24.60 -6.06
N CYS A 276 -16.75 25.23 -6.72
CA CYS A 276 -15.32 25.09 -6.47
C CYS A 276 -14.70 26.29 -5.71
N GLU A 277 -15.51 27.22 -5.21
CA GLU A 277 -14.99 28.37 -4.47
C GLU A 277 -14.33 27.91 -3.15
N GLY A 278 -13.08 28.38 -2.91
CA GLY A 278 -12.30 28.05 -1.71
C GLY A 278 -11.78 26.62 -1.68
N VAL A 279 -11.84 25.88 -2.78
CA VAL A 279 -11.25 24.53 -2.89
C VAL A 279 -9.77 24.63 -3.17
N GLU A 280 -8.99 23.83 -2.44
CA GLU A 280 -7.52 23.74 -2.62
C GLU A 280 -7.21 22.96 -3.92
N ALA A 281 -6.33 23.52 -4.74
CA ALA A 281 -5.87 22.87 -5.95
C ALA A 281 -4.87 21.73 -5.64
N PRO A 282 -4.82 20.67 -6.46
CA PRO A 282 -3.81 19.63 -6.34
C PRO A 282 -2.42 20.17 -6.67
N VAL A 283 -1.39 19.53 -6.11
CA VAL A 283 0.01 19.78 -6.48
C VAL A 283 0.45 18.89 -7.65
N VAL A 284 -0.24 17.75 -7.86
CA VAL A 284 -0.06 16.85 -9.00
C VAL A 284 -1.43 16.40 -9.50
N GLU A 285 -1.61 16.49 -10.80
CA GLU A 285 -2.70 15.83 -11.52
C GLU A 285 -2.14 14.69 -12.36
N MET A 286 -2.88 13.59 -12.42
CA MET A 286 -2.57 12.40 -13.19
C MET A 286 -3.80 12.01 -14.00
N GLN A 287 -3.60 11.19 -15.03
CA GLN A 287 -4.70 10.69 -15.85
C GLN A 287 -5.81 10.07 -14.97
N ALA A 288 -7.07 10.33 -15.34
CA ALA A 288 -8.24 9.84 -14.62
C ALA A 288 -8.23 8.31 -14.47
N HIS A 289 -8.69 7.85 -13.30
CA HIS A 289 -8.93 6.44 -12.96
C HIS A 289 -7.70 5.55 -12.81
N MET A 290 -6.49 6.12 -12.71
CA MET A 290 -5.27 5.34 -12.44
C MET A 290 -5.22 4.75 -11.03
N ALA A 291 -6.08 5.21 -10.11
CA ALA A 291 -6.19 4.78 -8.72
C ALA A 291 -4.87 4.91 -7.93
N PRO A 292 -4.39 6.14 -7.62
CA PRO A 292 -3.19 6.35 -6.82
C PRO A 292 -3.38 5.86 -5.39
N LEU A 293 -2.45 5.05 -4.91
CA LEU A 293 -2.44 4.51 -3.57
C LEU A 293 -1.22 5.02 -2.79
N GLY A 294 -0.24 4.17 -2.47
CA GLY A 294 0.94 4.56 -1.71
C GLY A 294 1.78 5.62 -2.41
N ILE A 295 2.32 6.54 -1.63
CA ILE A 295 3.28 7.55 -2.07
C ILE A 295 4.52 7.49 -1.17
N ALA A 296 5.68 7.86 -1.71
CA ALA A 296 6.92 7.97 -0.94
C ALA A 296 7.81 9.09 -1.49
N PHE A 297 8.24 9.98 -0.62
CA PHE A 297 9.25 10.98 -0.95
C PHE A 297 10.64 10.32 -0.97
N TYR A 298 11.37 10.56 -2.05
CA TYR A 298 12.76 10.17 -2.21
C TYR A 298 13.64 11.41 -2.14
N LYS A 299 14.45 11.52 -1.07
CA LYS A 299 15.34 12.67 -0.85
C LYS A 299 16.77 12.19 -0.67
N GLY A 300 17.64 12.53 -1.63
CA GLY A 300 19.08 12.38 -1.47
C GLY A 300 19.59 10.95 -1.22
N GLY A 301 18.92 9.93 -1.76
CA GLY A 301 19.36 8.53 -1.67
C GLY A 301 20.38 8.16 -2.77
N ASN A 302 20.53 6.86 -3.03
CA ASN A 302 21.48 6.33 -4.01
C ASN A 302 21.05 6.51 -5.47
N PHE A 303 19.82 6.88 -5.73
CA PHE A 303 19.36 7.13 -7.10
C PHE A 303 20.05 8.36 -7.68
N PRO A 304 20.46 8.32 -8.96
CA PRO A 304 21.12 9.45 -9.59
C PRO A 304 20.13 10.59 -9.88
N ALA A 305 20.64 11.79 -10.13
CA ALA A 305 19.83 12.81 -10.76
C ALA A 305 19.37 12.31 -12.16
N PRO A 306 18.09 12.50 -12.54
CA PRO A 306 17.07 13.30 -11.91
C PRO A 306 16.15 12.54 -10.92
N TYR A 307 16.47 11.30 -10.53
CA TYR A 307 15.57 10.40 -9.77
C TYR A 307 15.59 10.62 -8.25
N ASN A 308 16.60 11.29 -7.72
CA ASN A 308 16.86 11.40 -6.28
C ASN A 308 16.02 12.45 -5.54
N ASP A 309 15.48 13.44 -6.19
CA ASP A 309 14.55 14.40 -5.58
C ASP A 309 13.19 14.24 -6.24
N SER A 310 12.40 13.33 -5.72
CA SER A 310 11.17 12.91 -6.37
C SER A 310 10.12 12.42 -5.36
N LEU A 311 8.86 12.46 -5.79
CA LEU A 311 7.78 11.71 -5.18
C LEU A 311 7.48 10.51 -6.09
N TYR A 312 7.45 9.31 -5.51
CA TYR A 312 7.00 8.09 -6.19
C TYR A 312 5.56 7.79 -5.80
N VAL A 313 4.73 7.42 -6.78
CA VAL A 313 3.30 7.17 -6.61
C VAL A 313 2.96 5.80 -7.19
N ALA A 314 2.44 4.89 -6.37
CA ALA A 314 1.92 3.60 -6.82
C ALA A 314 0.52 3.79 -7.41
N LEU A 315 0.32 3.34 -8.65
CA LEU A 315 -0.95 3.40 -9.36
C LEU A 315 -1.52 2.00 -9.52
N HIS A 316 -2.61 1.73 -8.80
CA HIS A 316 -3.20 0.40 -8.68
C HIS A 316 -3.90 -0.07 -9.97
N GLY A 317 -4.34 0.87 -10.80
CA GLY A 317 -4.93 0.63 -12.09
C GLY A 317 -6.46 0.72 -12.13
N SER A 318 -6.94 1.11 -13.30
CA SER A 318 -8.36 1.43 -13.56
C SER A 318 -9.26 0.19 -13.56
N TRP A 319 -10.55 0.42 -13.27
CA TRP A 319 -11.62 -0.57 -13.43
C TRP A 319 -12.81 -0.03 -14.23
N ASN A 320 -12.99 1.30 -14.28
CA ASN A 320 -14.13 2.01 -14.83
C ASN A 320 -13.78 2.86 -16.06
N ARG A 321 -12.82 2.42 -16.86
CA ARG A 321 -12.33 3.09 -18.06
C ARG A 321 -12.39 2.16 -19.26
N SER A 322 -12.62 2.70 -20.48
CA SER A 322 -12.66 1.93 -21.72
C SER A 322 -11.33 1.23 -22.02
N GLU A 323 -10.23 1.95 -21.83
CA GLU A 323 -8.87 1.40 -21.91
C GLU A 323 -8.24 1.38 -20.52
N LYS A 324 -7.60 0.28 -20.16
CA LYS A 324 -6.92 0.17 -18.85
C LYS A 324 -5.73 1.12 -18.77
N VAL A 325 -5.63 1.83 -17.65
CA VAL A 325 -4.52 2.74 -17.32
C VAL A 325 -4.09 2.55 -15.87
N GLY A 326 -2.94 3.12 -15.51
CA GLY A 326 -2.32 2.87 -14.22
C GLY A 326 -1.49 1.59 -14.26
N TYR A 327 -1.57 0.74 -13.24
CA TYR A 327 -0.78 -0.50 -13.12
C TYR A 327 0.72 -0.22 -13.28
N LYS A 328 1.22 0.79 -12.59
CA LYS A 328 2.60 1.26 -12.66
C LYS A 328 2.98 2.09 -11.44
N VAL A 329 4.24 2.41 -11.31
CA VAL A 329 4.72 3.45 -10.40
C VAL A 329 5.14 4.64 -11.23
N MET A 330 4.65 5.84 -10.89
CA MET A 330 5.07 7.09 -11.48
C MET A 330 6.06 7.81 -10.57
N ARG A 331 6.92 8.62 -11.18
CA ARG A 331 7.82 9.55 -10.52
C ARG A 331 7.40 10.98 -10.83
N VAL A 332 7.28 11.80 -9.81
CA VAL A 332 7.06 13.24 -9.88
C VAL A 332 8.36 13.94 -9.51
N PRO A 333 9.01 14.69 -10.43
CA PRO A 333 10.22 15.42 -10.13
C PRO A 333 9.95 16.53 -9.11
N LEU A 334 10.84 16.67 -8.13
CA LEU A 334 10.77 17.74 -7.14
C LEU A 334 12.02 18.61 -7.17
N LYS A 335 11.86 19.84 -6.70
CA LYS A 335 12.95 20.76 -6.36
C LYS A 335 12.59 21.47 -5.06
N ASP A 336 13.43 21.32 -4.07
CA ASP A 336 13.21 21.91 -2.75
C ASP A 336 11.84 21.53 -2.13
N GLY A 337 11.39 20.29 -2.39
CA GLY A 337 10.11 19.75 -1.93
C GLY A 337 8.88 20.25 -2.68
N ARG A 338 9.03 20.93 -3.81
CA ARG A 338 7.94 21.38 -4.68
C ARG A 338 7.99 20.68 -6.01
N VAL A 339 6.83 20.47 -6.63
CA VAL A 339 6.73 19.85 -7.97
C VAL A 339 7.49 20.71 -8.98
N ALA A 340 8.41 20.08 -9.72
CA ALA A 340 9.31 20.75 -10.65
C ALA A 340 9.20 20.23 -12.10
N GLY A 341 8.22 19.37 -12.38
CA GLY A 341 7.98 18.81 -13.70
C GLY A 341 6.79 17.87 -13.72
N GLU A 342 6.45 17.36 -14.87
CA GLU A 342 5.36 16.42 -15.07
C GLU A 342 5.66 15.05 -14.42
N ALA A 343 4.61 14.38 -13.99
CA ALA A 343 4.69 13.00 -13.54
C ALA A 343 5.02 12.08 -14.72
N VAL A 344 6.03 11.22 -14.58
CA VAL A 344 6.49 10.30 -15.63
C VAL A 344 6.51 8.86 -15.12
N ASP A 345 6.40 7.90 -16.03
CA ASP A 345 6.50 6.48 -15.70
C ASP A 345 7.88 6.15 -15.12
N PHE A 346 7.91 5.32 -14.07
CA PHE A 346 9.15 4.85 -13.45
C PHE A 346 9.24 3.31 -13.45
N ALA A 347 8.23 2.61 -12.93
CA ALA A 347 8.18 1.16 -13.01
C ALA A 347 6.89 0.73 -13.69
N THR A 348 7.00 0.00 -14.80
CA THR A 348 5.89 -0.47 -15.65
C THR A 348 5.93 -2.00 -15.78
N GLY A 349 5.04 -2.59 -16.61
CA GLY A 349 5.01 -4.03 -16.87
C GLY A 349 4.02 -4.81 -15.98
N PHE A 350 3.29 -4.13 -15.09
CA PHE A 350 2.20 -4.73 -14.31
C PHE A 350 0.90 -4.88 -15.12
N LEU A 351 0.80 -4.22 -16.27
CA LEU A 351 -0.19 -4.45 -17.31
C LEU A 351 0.54 -5.01 -18.53
N GLY A 352 0.28 -6.26 -18.87
CA GLY A 352 0.85 -6.96 -20.00
C GLY A 352 0.09 -6.73 -21.29
N ALA A 353 0.52 -7.43 -22.35
CA ALA A 353 -0.18 -7.43 -23.63
C ALA A 353 -1.64 -7.91 -23.46
N GLU A 354 -2.51 -7.47 -24.37
CA GLU A 354 -3.94 -7.83 -24.39
C GLU A 354 -4.65 -7.50 -23.06
N ASP A 355 -4.20 -6.43 -22.38
CA ASP A 355 -4.77 -5.97 -21.10
C ASP A 355 -4.73 -7.00 -19.96
N VAL A 356 -3.79 -7.95 -20.01
CA VAL A 356 -3.59 -8.92 -18.92
C VAL A 356 -2.94 -8.22 -17.74
N ILE A 357 -3.66 -8.16 -16.61
CA ILE A 357 -3.13 -7.58 -15.38
C ILE A 357 -2.21 -8.62 -14.72
N THR A 358 -0.90 -8.41 -14.78
CA THR A 358 0.13 -9.26 -14.18
C THR A 358 0.40 -8.89 -12.73
N GLY A 359 0.26 -7.60 -12.38
CA GLY A 359 0.44 -7.08 -11.02
C GLY A 359 -0.38 -5.83 -10.75
N ARG A 360 -0.46 -5.42 -9.47
CA ARG A 360 -1.13 -4.18 -9.03
C ARG A 360 -0.29 -3.48 -7.96
N PRO A 361 0.50 -2.47 -8.32
CA PRO A 361 1.24 -1.67 -7.34
C PRO A 361 0.31 -1.04 -6.31
N ALA A 362 0.59 -1.25 -5.03
CA ALA A 362 -0.23 -0.74 -3.93
C ALA A 362 0.51 0.23 -3.02
N GLY A 363 1.75 -0.06 -2.66
CA GLY A 363 2.58 0.78 -1.82
C GLY A 363 3.96 0.99 -2.41
N VAL A 364 4.60 2.07 -2.00
CA VAL A 364 6.01 2.38 -2.21
C VAL A 364 6.66 2.80 -0.90
N ALA A 365 7.92 2.42 -0.69
CA ALA A 365 8.72 2.83 0.47
C ALA A 365 10.19 2.94 0.08
N VAL A 366 10.92 3.83 0.74
CA VAL A 366 12.35 4.06 0.48
C VAL A 366 13.18 3.34 1.54
N GLY A 367 14.07 2.45 1.11
CA GLY A 367 14.99 1.73 1.97
C GLY A 367 16.09 2.63 2.53
N THR A 368 16.65 2.23 3.67
CA THR A 368 17.80 2.92 4.28
C THR A 368 19.06 2.87 3.41
N ASP A 369 19.12 1.89 2.51
CA ASP A 369 20.16 1.74 1.49
C ASP A 369 19.90 2.57 0.22
N GLY A 370 18.78 3.32 0.18
CA GLY A 370 18.34 4.11 -0.97
C GLY A 370 17.68 3.31 -2.09
N SER A 371 17.32 2.06 -1.87
CA SER A 371 16.44 1.32 -2.79
C SER A 371 14.98 1.78 -2.66
N LEU A 372 14.17 1.52 -3.68
CA LEU A 372 12.72 1.72 -3.64
C LEU A 372 12.03 0.36 -3.59
N PHE A 373 11.19 0.14 -2.58
CA PHE A 373 10.31 -1.01 -2.48
C PHE A 373 8.95 -0.71 -3.10
N ILE A 374 8.38 -1.70 -3.81
CA ILE A 374 7.04 -1.62 -4.41
C ILE A 374 6.26 -2.86 -3.98
N SER A 375 5.14 -2.69 -3.29
CA SER A 375 4.23 -3.80 -2.99
C SER A 375 3.26 -4.04 -4.14
N ASP A 376 2.99 -5.32 -4.41
CA ASP A 376 2.03 -5.79 -5.42
C ASP A 376 0.99 -6.66 -4.72
N ASP A 377 -0.20 -6.11 -4.51
CA ASP A 377 -1.25 -6.79 -3.75
C ASP A 377 -1.97 -7.91 -4.53
N LYS A 378 -1.81 -7.92 -5.85
CA LYS A 378 -2.32 -8.98 -6.71
C LYS A 378 -1.37 -10.18 -6.77
N ALA A 379 -0.09 -9.93 -7.01
CA ALA A 379 0.91 -10.98 -7.17
C ALA A 379 1.47 -11.48 -5.82
N GLY A 380 1.31 -10.71 -4.75
CA GLY A 380 1.82 -11.07 -3.42
C GLY A 380 3.32 -10.88 -3.29
N PHE A 381 3.88 -9.89 -4.01
CA PHE A 381 5.32 -9.61 -4.04
C PHE A 381 5.64 -8.25 -3.43
N ILE A 382 6.88 -8.15 -2.95
CA ILE A 382 7.59 -6.89 -2.79
C ILE A 382 8.73 -6.89 -3.79
N TYR A 383 8.72 -5.92 -4.70
CA TYR A 383 9.85 -5.66 -5.59
C TYR A 383 10.80 -4.68 -4.93
N ARG A 384 12.10 -4.85 -5.17
CA ARG A 384 13.15 -3.92 -4.80
C ARG A 384 13.77 -3.35 -6.07
N VAL A 385 13.74 -2.03 -6.20
CA VAL A 385 14.41 -1.29 -7.28
C VAL A 385 15.67 -0.66 -6.72
N SER A 386 16.81 -0.94 -7.32
CA SER A 386 18.11 -0.41 -6.91
C SER A 386 18.85 0.20 -8.09
N TRP A 387 19.76 1.14 -7.81
CA TRP A 387 20.64 1.72 -8.81
C TRP A 387 21.98 0.99 -8.82
N ARG A 388 22.37 0.43 -9.97
CA ARG A 388 23.68 -0.24 -10.14
C ARG A 388 24.76 0.65 -10.72
N GLY A 389 24.40 1.83 -11.23
CA GLY A 389 25.30 2.61 -12.05
C GLY A 389 25.44 2.05 -13.48
N ARG A 390 26.10 2.81 -14.31
CA ARG A 390 26.52 2.34 -15.65
C ARG A 390 27.91 1.76 -15.58
#